data_8d079cab3496edd2f3147e51f5c884ee
#
_entry.id   8d079cab3496edd2f3147e51f5c884ee
#
_cell.length_a   1.000
_cell.length_b   1.000
_cell.length_c   1.000
_cell.angle_alpha   90.00
_cell.angle_beta   90.00
_cell.angle_gamma   90.00
#
_symmetry.space_group_name_H-M   'P 1'
#
loop_
_entity.id
_entity.type
_entity.pdbx_description
1 polymer ?
#
loop_
_entity_poly.entity_id
_entity_poly.type
_entity_poly.pdbx_seq_one_letter_code
_entity_poly.pdbx_strand_id
1 'polypeptide(L)'
;MVMGALLAILVPVGTKGLRPGHVRMRRPWVAVKLWAIVMRDFVRSNIRVATLILTRRPRDIPSGFIHIPLDMRDPHALALLAMILCITPGTAWAEVSRDRSMLLLHVFEIVDADAMIAMVKQRYERPLMEIFE
;
A
#
# COMPACT_ATOMS: atom_id res chain seq x y z
N MET A 1 7.27 -3.30 37.09
CA MET A 1 6.10 -4.11 36.75
C MET A 1 4.77 -3.35 36.82
N VAL A 2 4.52 -2.52 37.86
CA VAL A 2 3.26 -1.76 38.00
C VAL A 2 2.99 -0.78 36.87
N MET A 3 4.01 -0.07 36.36
CA MET A 3 3.89 0.86 35.23
C MET A 3 3.45 0.16 33.92
N GLY A 4 3.95 -1.04 33.65
CA GLY A 4 3.56 -1.82 32.46
C GLY A 4 2.10 -2.29 32.53
N ALA A 5 1.63 -2.69 33.72
CA ALA A 5 0.25 -3.07 33.92
C ALA A 5 -0.72 -1.88 33.81
N LEU A 6 -0.32 -0.71 34.31
CA LEU A 6 -1.08 0.54 34.16
C LEU A 6 -1.20 0.96 32.66
N LEU A 7 -0.10 0.92 31.90
CA LEU A 7 -0.10 1.23 30.48
C LEU A 7 -0.91 0.21 29.68
N ALA A 8 -0.84 -1.07 30.02
CA ALA A 8 -1.61 -2.12 29.36
C ALA A 8 -3.14 -1.94 29.49
N ILE A 9 -3.58 -1.27 30.56
CA ILE A 9 -5.01 -0.97 30.80
C ILE A 9 -5.38 0.41 30.20
N LEU A 10 -4.57 1.43 30.43
CA LEU A 10 -4.87 2.81 30.02
C LEU A 10 -4.81 3.00 28.50
N VAL A 11 -3.84 2.39 27.81
CA VAL A 11 -3.70 2.53 26.35
C VAL A 11 -4.92 1.98 25.61
N PRO A 12 -5.41 0.75 25.83
CA PRO A 12 -6.62 0.25 25.17
C PRO A 12 -7.88 1.04 25.49
N VAL A 13 -7.98 1.62 26.70
CA VAL A 13 -9.13 2.45 27.09
C VAL A 13 -9.08 3.81 26.40
N GLY A 14 -7.93 4.47 26.36
CA GLY A 14 -7.73 5.76 25.70
C GLY A 14 -7.85 5.68 24.17
N THR A 15 -7.51 4.54 23.58
CA THR A 15 -7.55 4.32 22.12
C THR A 15 -8.87 3.72 21.62
N LYS A 16 -9.88 3.54 22.46
CA LYS A 16 -11.20 3.01 22.03
C LYS A 16 -11.83 3.79 20.88
N GLY A 17 -11.67 5.11 20.86
CA GLY A 17 -12.17 5.98 19.80
C GLY A 17 -11.40 5.88 18.47
N LEU A 18 -10.18 5.30 18.50
CA LEU A 18 -9.32 5.09 17.33
C LEU A 18 -9.51 3.69 16.72
N ARG A 19 -10.37 2.86 17.32
CA ARG A 19 -10.62 1.52 16.75
C ARG A 19 -11.32 1.69 15.40
N PRO A 20 -10.76 1.12 14.32
CA PRO A 20 -11.43 1.11 13.03
C PRO A 20 -12.77 0.42 13.17
N GLY A 21 -13.80 0.94 12.48
CA GLY A 21 -15.12 0.32 12.42
C GLY A 21 -15.04 -1.14 11.99
N HIS A 22 -16.13 -1.88 12.15
CA HIS A 22 -16.17 -3.29 11.76
C HIS A 22 -15.85 -3.45 10.28
N VAL A 23 -14.73 -4.13 9.98
CA VAL A 23 -14.31 -4.45 8.62
C VAL A 23 -15.29 -5.49 8.06
N ARG A 24 -16.08 -5.11 7.06
CA ARG A 24 -17.02 -6.00 6.40
C ARG A 24 -16.43 -6.42 5.05
N MET A 25 -15.82 -7.59 5.02
CA MET A 25 -15.35 -8.17 3.76
C MET A 25 -16.53 -8.75 2.97
N ARG A 26 -16.78 -8.22 1.78
CA ARG A 26 -17.84 -8.72 0.90
C ARG A 26 -17.44 -9.98 0.13
N ARG A 27 -16.17 -10.10 -0.28
CA ARG A 27 -15.68 -11.19 -1.13
C ARG A 27 -14.34 -11.75 -0.65
N PRO A 28 -14.33 -12.71 0.30
CA PRO A 28 -13.09 -13.25 0.87
C PRO A 28 -12.22 -13.96 -0.17
N TRP A 29 -12.81 -14.55 -1.22
CA TRP A 29 -12.04 -15.20 -2.28
C TRP A 29 -11.21 -14.21 -3.09
N VAL A 30 -11.73 -13.00 -3.33
CA VAL A 30 -10.97 -11.93 -4.00
C VAL A 30 -9.79 -11.50 -3.14
N ALA A 31 -9.94 -11.48 -1.82
CA ALA A 31 -8.86 -11.19 -0.88
C ALA A 31 -7.72 -12.23 -0.97
N VAL A 32 -8.05 -13.52 -1.05
CA VAL A 32 -7.05 -14.59 -1.23
C VAL A 32 -6.32 -14.44 -2.57
N LYS A 33 -7.05 -14.15 -3.65
CA LYS A 33 -6.46 -13.91 -4.98
C LYS A 33 -5.54 -12.69 -4.96
N LEU A 34 -6.00 -11.59 -4.35
CA LEU A 34 -5.20 -10.37 -4.20
C LEU A 34 -3.92 -10.65 -3.41
N TRP A 35 -4.00 -11.38 -2.30
CA TRP A 35 -2.84 -11.77 -1.50
C TRP A 35 -1.81 -12.56 -2.34
N ALA A 36 -2.25 -13.53 -3.14
CA ALA A 36 -1.35 -14.30 -4.01
C ALA A 36 -0.67 -13.40 -5.07
N ILE A 37 -1.40 -12.43 -5.64
CA ILE A 37 -0.85 -11.44 -6.58
C ILE A 37 0.21 -10.59 -5.88
N VAL A 38 -0.09 -10.06 -4.70
CA VAL A 38 0.83 -9.22 -3.91
C VAL A 38 2.10 -10.00 -3.55
N MET A 39 1.98 -11.26 -3.12
CA MET A 39 3.13 -12.09 -2.80
C MET A 39 4.03 -12.33 -4.01
N ARG A 40 3.44 -12.63 -5.17
CA ARG A 40 4.21 -12.78 -6.40
C ARG A 40 4.94 -11.49 -6.79
N ASP A 41 4.24 -10.36 -6.72
CA ASP A 41 4.81 -9.07 -7.08
C ASP A 41 5.88 -8.62 -6.08
N PHE A 42 5.70 -8.91 -4.80
CA PHE A 42 6.70 -8.73 -3.75
C PHE A 42 7.99 -9.48 -4.07
N VAL A 43 7.92 -10.79 -4.33
CA VAL A 43 9.13 -11.60 -4.64
C VAL A 43 9.81 -11.08 -5.91
N ARG A 44 9.04 -10.82 -6.97
CA ARG A 44 9.58 -10.33 -8.25
C ARG A 44 10.25 -8.97 -8.10
N SER A 45 9.64 -8.05 -7.35
CA SER A 45 10.18 -6.71 -7.10
C SER A 45 11.44 -6.75 -6.25
N ASN A 46 11.50 -7.61 -5.23
CA ASN A 46 12.72 -7.81 -4.43
C ASN A 46 13.89 -8.26 -5.30
N ILE A 47 13.69 -9.26 -6.17
CA ILE A 47 14.71 -9.75 -7.09
C ILE A 47 15.16 -8.64 -8.04
N ARG A 48 14.21 -7.87 -8.61
CA ARG A 48 14.51 -6.77 -9.52
C ARG A 48 15.35 -5.67 -8.83
N VAL A 49 14.91 -5.20 -7.66
CA VAL A 49 15.61 -4.15 -6.92
C VAL A 49 17.00 -4.62 -6.47
N ALA A 50 17.12 -5.86 -5.97
CA ALA A 50 18.42 -6.44 -5.63
C ALA A 50 19.36 -6.47 -6.84
N THR A 51 18.85 -6.90 -8.00
CA THR A 51 19.64 -6.90 -9.24
C THR A 51 20.08 -5.49 -9.64
N LEU A 52 19.16 -4.51 -9.57
CA LEU A 52 19.46 -3.11 -9.88
C LEU A 52 20.56 -2.55 -8.96
N ILE A 53 20.46 -2.77 -7.66
CA ILE A 53 21.46 -2.29 -6.68
C ILE A 53 22.83 -2.94 -6.91
N LEU A 54 22.86 -4.22 -7.29
CA LEU A 54 24.10 -4.95 -7.52
C LEU A 54 24.75 -4.65 -8.86
N THR A 55 23.97 -4.23 -9.88
CA THR A 55 24.43 -4.08 -11.27
C THR A 55 24.52 -2.65 -11.76
N ARG A 56 23.78 -1.71 -11.17
CA ARG A 56 23.72 -0.30 -11.60
C ARG A 56 24.24 0.66 -10.53
N ARG A 57 24.78 1.78 -10.95
CA ARG A 57 25.12 2.89 -10.05
C ARG A 57 23.85 3.66 -9.67
N PRO A 58 23.68 4.08 -8.39
CA PRO A 58 22.48 4.80 -7.94
C PRO A 58 22.15 6.08 -8.73
N ARG A 59 23.18 6.73 -9.33
CA ARG A 59 23.02 7.96 -10.13
C ARG A 59 22.34 7.76 -11.47
N ASP A 60 22.26 6.53 -11.96
CA ASP A 60 21.71 6.20 -13.29
C ASP A 60 20.26 5.72 -13.23
N ILE A 61 19.63 5.76 -12.04
CA ILE A 61 18.28 5.28 -11.83
C ILE A 61 17.33 6.47 -11.78
N PRO A 62 16.39 6.62 -12.74
CA PRO A 62 15.42 7.69 -12.76
C PRO A 62 14.35 7.46 -11.70
N SER A 63 14.50 8.07 -10.54
CA SER A 63 13.52 8.06 -9.46
C SER A 63 12.67 9.34 -9.47
N GLY A 64 11.45 9.26 -8.95
CA GLY A 64 10.58 10.43 -8.87
C GLY A 64 9.21 10.13 -8.27
N PHE A 65 8.30 11.08 -8.42
CA PHE A 65 6.95 11.00 -7.89
C PHE A 65 5.93 10.84 -9.02
N ILE A 66 4.93 10.01 -8.76
CA ILE A 66 3.79 9.77 -9.65
C ILE A 66 2.50 10.11 -8.93
N HIS A 67 1.61 10.84 -9.58
CA HIS A 67 0.26 11.11 -9.10
C HIS A 67 -0.69 10.05 -9.63
N ILE A 68 -1.36 9.33 -8.74
CA ILE A 68 -2.30 8.26 -9.07
C ILE A 68 -3.69 8.71 -8.64
N PRO A 69 -4.64 8.90 -9.59
CA PRO A 69 -6.03 9.18 -9.25
C PRO A 69 -6.67 7.94 -8.62
N LEU A 70 -7.30 8.11 -7.45
CA LEU A 70 -7.97 7.03 -6.72
C LEU A 70 -9.49 7.15 -6.85
N ASP A 71 -10.13 6.02 -7.15
CA ASP A 71 -11.59 5.90 -7.20
C ASP A 71 -12.16 5.35 -5.89
N MET A 72 -11.35 4.57 -5.14
CA MET A 72 -11.76 4.00 -3.85
C MET A 72 -11.94 5.05 -2.76
N ARG A 73 -12.92 4.82 -1.88
CA ARG A 73 -13.26 5.74 -0.76
C ARG A 73 -13.15 5.08 0.61
N ASP A 74 -13.25 3.75 0.67
CA ASP A 74 -13.19 3.02 1.93
C ASP A 74 -11.82 3.19 2.62
N PRO A 75 -11.78 3.59 3.91
CA PRO A 75 -10.53 3.82 4.63
C PRO A 75 -9.71 2.54 4.86
N HIS A 76 -10.35 1.37 4.96
CA HIS A 76 -9.64 0.09 5.12
C HIS A 76 -9.00 -0.36 3.81
N ALA A 77 -9.70 -0.16 2.68
CA ALA A 77 -9.16 -0.39 1.34
C ALA A 77 -7.93 0.50 1.09
N LEU A 78 -8.00 1.78 1.45
CA LEU A 78 -6.88 2.73 1.36
C LEU A 78 -5.69 2.30 2.23
N ALA A 79 -5.94 1.88 3.47
CA ALA A 79 -4.89 1.40 4.37
C ALA A 79 -4.19 0.15 3.82
N LEU A 80 -4.95 -0.79 3.25
CA LEU A 80 -4.37 -1.98 2.61
C LEU A 80 -3.60 -1.63 1.34
N LEU A 81 -4.09 -0.69 0.51
CA LEU A 81 -3.34 -0.20 -0.65
C LEU A 81 -1.99 0.40 -0.22
N ALA A 82 -2.00 1.25 0.82
CA ALA A 82 -0.78 1.82 1.37
C ALA A 82 0.21 0.75 1.84
N MET A 83 -0.27 -0.27 2.56
CA MET A 83 0.57 -1.40 2.99
C MET A 83 1.14 -2.17 1.80
N ILE A 84 0.34 -2.47 0.77
CA ILE A 84 0.79 -3.20 -0.43
C ILE A 84 1.90 -2.41 -1.14
N LEU A 85 1.70 -1.10 -1.34
CA LEU A 85 2.66 -0.25 -2.02
C LEU A 85 3.95 -0.06 -1.21
N CYS A 86 3.88 0.00 0.12
CA CYS A 86 5.06 0.11 0.99
C CYS A 86 5.82 -1.22 1.14
N ILE A 87 5.14 -2.37 1.11
CA ILE A 87 5.80 -3.69 1.15
C ILE A 87 6.52 -3.99 -0.17
N THR A 88 6.03 -3.46 -1.29
CA THR A 88 6.65 -3.66 -2.60
C THR A 88 7.93 -2.82 -2.72
N PRO A 89 9.14 -3.43 -2.79
CA PRO A 89 10.38 -2.67 -2.90
C PRO A 89 10.40 -1.81 -4.16
N GLY A 90 10.91 -0.59 -4.03
CA GLY A 90 10.98 0.37 -5.11
C GLY A 90 9.80 1.33 -5.20
N THR A 91 8.82 1.21 -4.30
CA THR A 91 7.73 2.18 -4.16
C THR A 91 7.59 2.61 -2.70
N ALA A 92 7.20 3.86 -2.48
CA ALA A 92 6.89 4.38 -1.15
C ALA A 92 5.70 5.33 -1.23
N TRP A 93 4.74 5.13 -0.35
CA TRP A 93 3.61 6.04 -0.16
C TRP A 93 4.11 7.37 0.39
N ALA A 94 3.89 8.46 -0.32
CA ALA A 94 4.32 9.79 0.11
C ALA A 94 3.16 10.56 0.75
N GLU A 95 2.07 10.74 0.03
CA GLU A 95 0.94 11.55 0.50
C GLU A 95 -0.37 11.10 -0.16
N VAL A 96 -1.48 11.35 0.49
CA VAL A 96 -2.82 11.26 -0.10
C VAL A 96 -3.54 12.60 0.10
N SER A 97 -4.28 13.04 -0.91
CA SER A 97 -5.08 14.27 -0.84
C SER A 97 -6.15 14.18 0.27
N ARG A 98 -6.56 15.32 0.82
CA ARG A 98 -7.56 15.37 1.90
C ARG A 98 -8.90 14.74 1.53
N ASP A 99 -9.29 14.85 0.27
CA ASP A 99 -10.49 14.25 -0.31
C ASP A 99 -10.30 12.78 -0.74
N ARG A 100 -9.07 12.25 -0.55
CA ARG A 100 -8.67 10.87 -0.91
C ARG A 100 -8.82 10.55 -2.40
N SER A 101 -8.80 11.55 -3.25
CA SER A 101 -8.93 11.39 -4.71
C SER A 101 -7.60 11.20 -5.42
N MET A 102 -6.49 11.57 -4.78
CA MET A 102 -5.17 11.56 -5.40
C MET A 102 -4.12 10.99 -4.44
N LEU A 103 -3.34 10.04 -4.92
CA LEU A 103 -2.19 9.47 -4.23
C LEU A 103 -0.90 9.98 -4.86
N LEU A 104 0.02 10.47 -4.04
CA LEU A 104 1.40 10.74 -4.41
C LEU A 104 2.26 9.53 -4.02
N LEU A 105 2.82 8.86 -5.03
CA LEU A 105 3.67 7.69 -4.87
C LEU A 105 5.09 8.03 -5.30
N HIS A 106 6.08 7.79 -4.43
CA HIS A 106 7.49 7.81 -4.82
C HIS A 106 7.86 6.47 -5.45
N VAL A 107 8.52 6.53 -6.61
CA VAL A 107 8.97 5.33 -7.35
C VAL A 107 10.48 5.41 -7.57
N PHE A 108 11.18 4.34 -7.21
CA PHE A 108 12.64 4.25 -7.30
C PHE A 108 13.14 4.18 -8.75
N GLU A 109 12.40 3.53 -9.64
CA GLU A 109 12.72 3.45 -11.07
C GLU A 109 11.46 3.72 -11.90
N ILE A 110 11.37 4.90 -12.50
CA ILE A 110 10.27 5.27 -13.39
C ILE A 110 10.69 4.93 -14.82
N VAL A 111 10.14 3.84 -15.35
CA VAL A 111 10.29 3.48 -16.76
C VAL A 111 9.11 4.00 -17.58
N ASP A 112 7.90 3.82 -17.03
CA ASP A 112 6.63 4.22 -17.65
C ASP A 112 5.62 4.55 -16.54
N ALA A 113 5.29 5.83 -16.38
CA ALA A 113 4.37 6.30 -15.36
C ALA A 113 2.94 5.82 -15.61
N ASP A 114 2.48 5.84 -16.87
CA ASP A 114 1.11 5.46 -17.21
C ASP A 114 0.88 3.95 -17.00
N ALA A 115 1.87 3.14 -17.35
CA ALA A 115 1.83 1.70 -17.07
C ALA A 115 1.81 1.41 -15.56
N MET A 116 2.52 2.20 -14.74
CA MET A 116 2.51 2.09 -13.29
C MET A 116 1.13 2.46 -12.71
N ILE A 117 0.54 3.57 -13.15
CA ILE A 117 -0.81 3.98 -12.76
C ILE A 117 -1.83 2.90 -13.10
N ALA A 118 -1.80 2.40 -14.34
CA ALA A 118 -2.69 1.35 -14.79
C ALA A 118 -2.52 0.05 -13.95
N MET A 119 -1.29 -0.30 -13.62
CA MET A 119 -0.98 -1.46 -12.80
C MET A 119 -1.57 -1.31 -11.39
N VAL A 120 -1.38 -0.18 -10.72
CA VAL A 120 -1.94 0.06 -9.38
C VAL A 120 -3.45 0.01 -9.40
N LYS A 121 -4.09 0.66 -10.37
CA LYS A 121 -5.55 0.70 -10.50
C LYS A 121 -6.16 -0.66 -10.76
N GLN A 122 -5.66 -1.39 -11.75
CA GLN A 122 -6.27 -2.66 -12.16
C GLN A 122 -5.92 -3.83 -11.22
N ARG A 123 -4.69 -3.84 -10.70
CA ARG A 123 -4.16 -4.98 -9.95
C ARG A 123 -4.41 -4.90 -8.45
N TYR A 124 -4.47 -3.70 -7.88
CA TYR A 124 -4.62 -3.49 -6.45
C TYR A 124 -5.91 -2.75 -6.10
N GLU A 125 -6.15 -1.57 -6.68
CA GLU A 125 -7.31 -0.75 -6.34
C GLU A 125 -8.63 -1.46 -6.62
N ARG A 126 -8.81 -1.94 -7.85
CA ARG A 126 -10.06 -2.60 -8.26
C ARG A 126 -10.43 -3.82 -7.41
N PRO A 127 -9.52 -4.78 -7.12
CA PRO A 127 -9.82 -5.87 -6.19
C PRO A 127 -10.12 -5.40 -4.76
N LEU A 128 -9.46 -4.33 -4.28
CA LEU A 128 -9.74 -3.77 -2.97
C LEU A 128 -11.15 -3.16 -2.90
N MET A 129 -11.59 -2.46 -3.94
CA MET A 129 -12.97 -1.98 -4.04
C MET A 129 -13.97 -3.15 -4.03
N GLU A 130 -13.70 -4.25 -4.75
CA GLU A 130 -14.57 -5.44 -4.73
C GLU A 130 -14.65 -6.12 -3.35
N ILE A 131 -13.61 -5.98 -2.50
CA ILE A 131 -13.57 -6.59 -1.16
C ILE A 131 -14.33 -5.73 -0.15
N PHE A 132 -14.21 -4.39 -0.22
CA PHE A 132 -14.67 -3.47 0.82
C PHE A 132 -15.88 -2.63 0.42
N GLU A 133 -16.04 -2.32 -0.85
CA GLU A 133 -17.13 -1.53 -1.42
C GLU A 133 -18.12 -2.40 -2.22
#